data_957aee4eb87ccadc16e2b89a47262715
#
_entry.id   957aee4eb87ccadc16e2b89a47262715
#
_cell.length_a   1.000
_cell.length_b   1.000
_cell.length_c   1.000
_cell.angle_alpha   90.00
_cell.angle_beta   90.00
_cell.angle_gamma   90.00
#
_symmetry.space_group_name_H-M   'P 1'
#
loop_
_entity.id
_entity.type
_entity.pdbx_description
1 polymer ?
#
loop_
_entity_poly.entity_id
_entity_poly.type
_entity_poly.pdbx_seq_one_letter_code
_entity_poly.pdbx_strand_id
1 'polypeptide(L)'
;MKKHIVSALSMALCLGLTAGSAVTVFAEDTKTIDSLKIAFSPYADSDTITTATEPLEDLLKETLLTKGYDVENVDMTVGTSYTAVGQALSAGSADIGFISGGNYVLFSDDCDVLLTALRYGINKDSDDPKDWNDG
;
A
#
# COMPACT_ATOMS: atom_id res chain seq x y z
N MET A 1 51.55 -44.17 8.97
CA MET A 1 51.20 -45.02 10.13
C MET A 1 50.03 -44.36 10.86
N LYS A 2 48.93 -45.02 10.75
CA LYS A 2 47.97 -45.38 11.82
C LYS A 2 47.20 -44.20 12.37
N LYS A 3 45.93 -44.08 12.09
CA LYS A 3 44.77 -44.79 12.73
C LYS A 3 44.16 -43.86 13.81
N HIS A 4 42.93 -43.68 14.05
CA HIS A 4 41.64 -44.38 13.88
C HIS A 4 40.56 -43.33 14.22
N ILE A 5 39.46 -43.15 13.50
CA ILE A 5 38.18 -43.84 13.66
C ILE A 5 37.80 -44.02 15.14
N VAL A 6 36.83 -43.27 15.55
CA VAL A 6 35.73 -43.63 16.45
C VAL A 6 34.64 -42.56 16.21
N SER A 7 33.66 -42.66 15.50
CA SER A 7 32.49 -43.55 15.44
C SER A 7 32.01 -43.96 16.84
N ALA A 8 31.04 -43.24 17.29
CA ALA A 8 30.04 -43.68 18.25
C ALA A 8 28.88 -42.69 18.10
N LEU A 9 27.87 -42.99 17.39
CA LEU A 9 26.76 -43.81 17.80
C LEU A 9 26.25 -43.43 19.20
N SER A 10 25.42 -42.42 19.24
CA SER A 10 24.45 -42.27 20.32
C SER A 10 23.08 -42.15 19.70
N MET A 11 22.56 -43.31 19.45
CA MET A 11 21.18 -43.56 19.19
C MET A 11 20.48 -43.47 20.54
N ALA A 12 19.88 -42.36 20.84
CA ALA A 12 18.95 -42.19 21.94
C ALA A 12 17.57 -42.00 21.34
N LEU A 13 16.94 -43.09 21.29
CA LEU A 13 15.55 -43.37 21.20
C LEU A 13 14.78 -42.55 22.24
N CYS A 14 14.03 -41.56 21.77
CA CYS A 14 12.88 -41.02 22.48
C CYS A 14 11.67 -41.07 21.56
N LEU A 15 10.97 -42.18 21.63
CA LEU A 15 9.57 -42.21 21.22
C LEU A 15 8.79 -41.27 22.14
N GLY A 16 8.34 -40.22 21.60
CA GLY A 16 7.31 -39.35 22.15
C GLY A 16 6.36 -38.99 21.04
N LEU A 17 5.32 -39.79 20.86
CA LEU A 17 4.15 -39.45 20.06
C LEU A 17 3.47 -38.26 20.75
N THR A 18 3.69 -37.07 20.25
CA THR A 18 2.71 -36.00 20.33
C THR A 18 2.37 -35.63 18.91
N ALA A 19 1.16 -35.95 18.51
CA ALA A 19 0.53 -35.44 17.32
C ALA A 19 0.31 -33.95 17.54
N GLY A 20 1.38 -33.17 17.41
CA GLY A 20 1.36 -31.73 17.29
C GLY A 20 1.26 -31.43 15.81
N SER A 21 0.11 -30.95 15.35
CA SER A 21 -0.04 -30.35 14.04
C SER A 21 1.04 -29.28 13.92
N ALA A 22 2.09 -29.57 13.16
CA ALA A 22 3.04 -28.56 12.75
C ALA A 22 2.28 -27.60 11.85
N VAL A 23 1.77 -26.53 12.44
CA VAL A 23 1.38 -25.35 11.69
C VAL A 23 2.70 -24.83 11.12
N THR A 24 2.99 -25.18 9.88
CA THR A 24 4.00 -24.50 9.12
C THR A 24 3.47 -23.08 8.92
N VAL A 25 3.83 -22.19 9.83
CA VAL A 25 3.77 -20.76 9.57
C VAL A 25 4.76 -20.55 8.43
N PHE A 26 4.23 -20.46 7.22
CA PHE A 26 4.98 -19.84 6.14
C PHE A 26 5.19 -18.41 6.61
N ALA A 27 6.39 -18.08 7.06
CA ALA A 27 6.82 -16.71 7.10
C ALA A 27 6.85 -16.26 5.63
N GLU A 28 5.77 -15.63 5.16
CA GLU A 28 5.85 -14.84 3.95
C GLU A 28 6.94 -13.82 4.21
N ASP A 29 7.95 -13.79 3.32
CA ASP A 29 9.01 -12.78 3.39
C ASP A 29 8.35 -11.41 3.32
N THR A 30 8.20 -10.76 4.47
CA THR A 30 7.63 -9.43 4.56
C THR A 30 8.60 -8.45 3.89
N LYS A 31 8.11 -7.75 2.87
CA LYS A 31 8.90 -6.76 2.15
C LYS A 31 8.81 -5.43 2.88
N THR A 32 9.94 -4.93 3.36
CA THR A 32 10.02 -3.60 3.98
C THR A 32 10.01 -2.50 2.93
N ILE A 33 9.22 -1.46 3.19
CA ILE A 33 9.12 -0.22 2.42
C ILE A 33 9.45 0.93 3.38
N ASP A 34 10.56 1.62 3.14
CA ASP A 34 11.05 2.69 4.03
C ASP A 34 10.06 3.87 4.12
N SER A 35 9.46 4.26 2.99
CA SER A 35 8.49 5.34 2.92
C SER A 35 7.53 5.14 1.76
N LEU A 36 6.23 5.33 2.02
CA LEU A 36 5.16 5.44 1.03
C LEU A 36 4.71 6.90 0.94
N LYS A 37 4.95 7.54 -0.19
CA LYS A 37 4.68 8.97 -0.40
C LYS A 37 3.36 9.17 -1.12
N ILE A 38 2.44 9.87 -0.48
CA ILE A 38 1.09 10.12 -0.98
C ILE A 38 0.87 11.62 -1.16
N ALA A 39 0.44 12.02 -2.35
CA ALA A 39 0.16 13.41 -2.68
C ALA A 39 -1.33 13.63 -2.98
N PHE A 40 -1.92 14.63 -2.35
CA PHE A 40 -3.31 15.04 -2.56
C PHE A 40 -3.40 16.32 -3.37
N SER A 41 -4.27 16.35 -4.38
CA SER A 41 -4.63 17.61 -5.03
C SER A 41 -5.39 18.53 -4.06
N PRO A 42 -5.17 19.86 -4.14
CA PRO A 42 -5.80 20.81 -3.22
C PRO A 42 -7.27 21.09 -3.59
N TYR A 43 -8.14 20.07 -3.37
CA TYR A 43 -9.58 20.21 -3.58
C TYR A 43 -10.33 20.91 -2.45
N ALA A 44 -9.64 21.12 -1.32
CA ALA A 44 -10.05 21.90 -0.16
C ALA A 44 -8.82 22.60 0.42
N ASP A 45 -8.97 23.34 1.51
CA ASP A 45 -7.81 23.87 2.22
C ASP A 45 -6.94 22.75 2.80
N SER A 46 -5.63 23.01 2.91
CA SER A 46 -4.66 21.98 3.29
C SER A 46 -4.92 21.38 4.68
N ASP A 47 -5.37 22.19 5.62
CA ASP A 47 -5.65 21.73 7.00
C ASP A 47 -6.83 20.76 7.00
N THR A 48 -7.88 21.05 6.23
CA THR A 48 -9.03 20.16 6.05
C THR A 48 -8.61 18.82 5.44
N ILE A 49 -7.80 18.84 4.38
CA ILE A 49 -7.32 17.61 3.74
C ILE A 49 -6.46 16.81 4.72
N THR A 50 -5.49 17.45 5.35
CA THR A 50 -4.56 16.80 6.29
C THR A 50 -5.32 16.15 7.45
N THR A 51 -6.26 16.87 8.08
CA THR A 51 -7.06 16.32 9.18
C THR A 51 -7.93 15.15 8.74
N ALA A 52 -8.55 15.24 7.55
CA ALA A 52 -9.40 14.17 7.02
C ALA A 52 -8.62 12.90 6.63
N THR A 53 -7.33 13.05 6.27
CA THR A 53 -6.49 11.94 5.82
C THR A 53 -5.59 11.36 6.91
N GLU A 54 -5.48 12.00 8.07
CA GLU A 54 -4.66 11.53 9.21
C GLU A 54 -4.88 10.04 9.55
N PRO A 55 -6.13 9.51 9.61
CA PRO A 55 -6.35 8.09 9.90
C PRO A 55 -5.86 7.13 8.81
N LEU A 56 -5.56 7.63 7.61
CA LEU A 56 -5.15 6.82 6.47
C LEU A 56 -3.76 6.21 6.67
N GLU A 57 -2.88 6.87 7.42
CA GLU A 57 -1.53 6.37 7.69
C GLU A 57 -1.57 5.02 8.40
N ASP A 58 -2.24 4.96 9.56
CA ASP A 58 -2.33 3.72 10.34
C ASP A 58 -3.07 2.63 9.58
N LEU A 59 -4.16 2.99 8.88
CA LEU A 59 -4.94 2.07 8.08
C LEU A 59 -4.11 1.43 6.95
N LEU A 60 -3.27 2.22 6.29
CA LEU A 60 -2.40 1.72 5.21
C LEU A 60 -1.32 0.81 5.78
N LYS A 61 -0.64 1.20 6.85
CA LYS A 61 0.38 0.38 7.51
C LYS A 61 -0.19 -0.97 7.93
N GLU A 62 -1.31 -0.97 8.64
CA GLU A 62 -1.97 -2.21 9.08
C GLU A 62 -2.40 -3.08 7.90
N THR A 63 -3.07 -2.47 6.91
CA THR A 63 -3.58 -3.22 5.75
C THR A 63 -2.44 -3.80 4.91
N LEU A 64 -1.41 -3.04 4.63
CA LEU A 64 -0.26 -3.48 3.84
C LEU A 64 0.54 -4.57 4.55
N LEU A 65 0.68 -4.47 5.87
CA LEU A 65 1.32 -5.52 6.67
C LEU A 65 0.61 -6.86 6.52
N THR A 66 -0.74 -6.88 6.48
CA THR A 66 -1.51 -8.13 6.23
C THR A 66 -1.27 -8.71 4.84
N LYS A 67 -0.71 -7.92 3.93
CA LYS A 67 -0.35 -8.30 2.55
C LYS A 67 1.14 -8.62 2.38
N GLY A 68 1.90 -8.67 3.46
CA GLY A 68 3.33 -8.94 3.43
C GLY A 68 4.19 -7.71 3.10
N TYR A 69 3.67 -6.50 3.30
CA TYR A 69 4.42 -5.26 3.14
C TYR A 69 4.48 -4.52 4.48
N ASP A 70 5.69 -4.32 4.99
CA ASP A 70 5.95 -3.54 6.19
C ASP A 70 6.38 -2.13 5.79
N VAL A 71 5.47 -1.17 5.95
CA VAL A 71 5.69 0.23 5.59
C VAL A 71 6.11 1.00 6.84
N GLU A 72 7.37 1.47 6.88
CA GLU A 72 7.89 2.19 8.03
C GLU A 72 7.25 3.58 8.17
N ASN A 73 7.17 4.34 7.07
CA ASN A 73 6.64 5.70 7.04
C ASN A 73 5.59 5.86 5.94
N VAL A 74 4.54 6.63 6.23
CA VAL A 74 3.58 7.10 5.23
C VAL A 74 3.65 8.62 5.21
N ASP A 75 4.23 9.18 4.15
CA ASP A 75 4.40 10.62 3.99
C ASP A 75 3.25 11.19 3.17
N MET A 76 2.32 11.88 3.82
CA MET A 76 1.18 12.50 3.14
C MET A 76 1.41 14.00 2.95
N THR A 77 1.21 14.48 1.73
CA THR A 77 1.38 15.88 1.36
C THR A 77 0.21 16.41 0.56
N VAL A 78 -0.11 17.69 0.73
CA VAL A 78 -1.06 18.40 -0.12
C VAL A 78 -0.29 19.25 -1.12
N GLY A 79 -0.51 19.00 -2.41
CA GLY A 79 0.16 19.74 -3.47
C GLY A 79 -0.28 21.20 -3.51
N THR A 80 0.60 22.08 -4.00
CA THR A 80 0.30 23.50 -4.16
C THR A 80 -0.67 23.78 -5.31
N SER A 81 -0.82 22.84 -6.22
CA SER A 81 -1.77 22.87 -7.34
C SER A 81 -2.10 21.46 -7.82
N TYR A 82 -3.15 21.33 -8.60
CA TYR A 82 -3.51 20.06 -9.24
C TYR A 82 -2.39 19.52 -10.13
N THR A 83 -1.75 20.41 -10.91
CA THR A 83 -0.65 20.03 -11.80
C THR A 83 0.60 19.62 -11.02
N ALA A 84 0.86 20.24 -9.86
CA ALA A 84 2.03 19.90 -9.05
C ALA A 84 2.00 18.46 -8.56
N VAL A 85 0.81 17.91 -8.26
CA VAL A 85 0.67 16.51 -7.86
C VAL A 85 0.94 15.57 -9.04
N GLY A 86 0.44 15.88 -10.23
CA GLY A 86 0.78 15.10 -11.44
C GLY A 86 2.28 15.12 -11.74
N GLN A 87 2.93 16.27 -11.60
CA GLN A 87 4.38 16.40 -11.76
C GLN A 87 5.15 15.60 -10.69
N ALA A 88 4.64 15.53 -9.46
CA ALA A 88 5.26 14.74 -8.41
C ALA A 88 5.20 13.22 -8.71
N LEU A 89 4.11 12.75 -9.29
CA LEU A 89 3.98 11.37 -9.78
C LEU A 89 4.96 11.10 -10.93
N SER A 90 4.95 11.94 -11.96
CA SER A 90 5.85 11.84 -13.11
C SER A 90 7.33 11.84 -12.70
N ALA A 91 7.70 12.62 -11.70
CA ALA A 91 9.07 12.72 -11.20
C ALA A 91 9.43 11.59 -10.20
N GLY A 92 8.49 10.73 -9.81
CA GLY A 92 8.71 9.71 -8.78
C GLY A 92 8.94 10.28 -7.38
N SER A 93 8.53 11.52 -7.13
CA SER A 93 8.57 12.14 -5.80
C SER A 93 7.31 11.88 -4.98
N ALA A 94 6.27 11.34 -5.59
CA ALA A 94 5.10 10.73 -4.97
C ALA A 94 4.87 9.35 -5.58
N ASP A 95 4.52 8.38 -4.75
CA ASP A 95 4.20 7.01 -5.18
C ASP A 95 2.72 6.87 -5.51
N ILE A 96 1.86 7.57 -4.77
CA ILE A 96 0.41 7.59 -4.97
C ILE A 96 -0.07 9.05 -5.04
N GLY A 97 -0.94 9.34 -6.01
CA GLY A 97 -1.54 10.67 -6.16
C GLY A 97 -3.06 10.63 -6.24
N PHE A 98 -3.71 11.47 -5.45
CA PHE A 98 -5.15 11.74 -5.58
C PHE A 98 -5.33 12.92 -6.51
N ILE A 99 -5.57 12.63 -7.78
CA ILE A 99 -5.67 13.63 -8.86
C ILE A 99 -7.05 13.61 -9.53
N SER A 100 -7.40 14.70 -10.18
CA SER A 100 -8.62 14.75 -11.00
C SER A 100 -8.43 14.01 -12.33
N GLY A 101 -9.52 13.53 -12.92
CA GLY A 101 -9.47 12.89 -14.24
C GLY A 101 -8.85 13.79 -15.33
N GLY A 102 -9.10 15.10 -15.28
CA GLY A 102 -8.47 16.05 -16.20
C GLY A 102 -6.95 16.15 -16.05
N ASN A 103 -6.44 16.06 -14.81
CA ASN A 103 -5.00 15.97 -14.58
C ASN A 103 -4.43 14.62 -14.98
N TYR A 104 -5.14 13.53 -14.71
CA TYR A 104 -4.71 12.20 -15.14
C TYR A 104 -4.41 12.17 -16.65
N VAL A 105 -5.26 12.75 -17.48
CA VAL A 105 -5.05 12.79 -18.94
C VAL A 105 -3.70 13.43 -19.32
N LEU A 106 -3.22 14.41 -18.54
CA LEU A 106 -1.94 15.09 -18.80
C LEU A 106 -0.72 14.26 -18.38
N PHE A 107 -0.89 13.28 -17.50
CA PHE A 107 0.18 12.47 -16.92
C PHE A 107 -0.05 10.96 -17.08
N SER A 108 -0.95 10.59 -18.00
CA SER A 108 -1.33 9.18 -18.24
C SER A 108 -0.21 8.28 -18.73
N ASP A 109 0.84 8.87 -19.28
CA ASP A 109 2.02 8.13 -19.73
C ASP A 109 2.98 7.80 -18.55
N ASP A 110 2.81 8.48 -17.43
CA ASP A 110 3.73 8.41 -16.29
C ASP A 110 3.10 7.72 -15.06
N CYS A 111 1.79 7.48 -15.06
CA CYS A 111 1.09 6.86 -13.92
C CYS A 111 -0.11 6.00 -14.34
N ASP A 112 -0.36 4.96 -13.55
CA ASP A 112 -1.49 4.06 -13.72
C ASP A 112 -2.65 4.42 -12.80
N VAL A 113 -3.89 4.18 -13.26
CA VAL A 113 -5.08 4.33 -12.41
C VAL A 113 -5.23 3.12 -11.50
N LEU A 114 -5.16 3.32 -10.18
CA LEU A 114 -5.44 2.29 -9.20
C LEU A 114 -6.93 2.20 -8.84
N LEU A 115 -7.55 3.35 -8.60
CA LEU A 115 -8.94 3.46 -8.15
C LEU A 115 -9.57 4.72 -8.74
N THR A 116 -10.87 4.66 -8.98
CA THR A 116 -11.68 5.82 -9.33
C THR A 116 -12.73 6.04 -8.26
N ALA A 117 -12.75 7.24 -7.67
CA ALA A 117 -13.76 7.60 -6.70
C ALA A 117 -15.10 7.87 -7.41
N LEU A 118 -16.14 7.17 -6.97
CA LEU A 118 -17.51 7.47 -7.33
C LEU A 118 -18.11 8.40 -6.28
N ARG A 119 -18.72 9.48 -6.73
CA ARG A 119 -19.40 10.42 -5.83
C ARG A 119 -20.86 10.48 -6.19
N TYR A 120 -21.72 10.32 -5.18
CA TYR A 120 -23.17 10.44 -5.34
C TYR A 120 -23.60 11.91 -5.37
N GLY A 121 -24.59 12.29 -6.22
CA GLY A 121 -25.16 13.65 -6.28
C GLY A 121 -24.33 14.69 -7.04
N ILE A 122 -23.40 14.28 -7.91
CA ILE A 122 -22.56 15.24 -8.64
C ILE A 122 -23.07 15.49 -10.06
N ASN A 123 -23.93 14.65 -10.59
CA ASN A 123 -24.51 14.95 -11.89
C ASN A 123 -25.39 16.19 -11.76
N LYS A 124 -25.02 17.22 -12.47
CA LYS A 124 -25.73 18.50 -12.52
C LYS A 124 -27.16 18.36 -13.04
N ASP A 125 -27.43 17.35 -13.86
CA ASP A 125 -28.66 17.16 -14.61
C ASP A 125 -29.53 16.01 -14.06
N SER A 126 -29.01 15.20 -13.12
CA SER A 126 -29.74 14.09 -12.50
C SER A 126 -29.26 13.76 -11.09
N ASP A 127 -30.22 13.56 -10.18
CA ASP A 127 -29.96 13.03 -8.84
C ASP A 127 -29.92 11.49 -8.82
N ASP A 128 -30.10 10.80 -9.95
CA ASP A 128 -30.06 9.35 -10.02
C ASP A 128 -28.60 8.87 -10.15
N PRO A 129 -28.12 8.04 -9.20
CA PRO A 129 -26.76 7.47 -9.24
C PRO A 129 -26.41 6.72 -10.53
N LYS A 130 -27.42 6.23 -11.26
CA LYS A 130 -27.21 5.50 -12.52
C LYS A 130 -26.74 6.39 -13.66
N ASP A 131 -27.04 7.68 -13.54
CA ASP A 131 -26.73 8.63 -14.61
C ASP A 131 -25.30 9.20 -14.53
N TRP A 132 -24.51 8.77 -13.54
CA TRP A 132 -23.19 9.37 -13.31
C TRP A 132 -22.04 8.71 -14.04
N ASN A 133 -22.24 7.50 -14.52
CA ASN A 133 -21.25 6.71 -15.24
C ASN A 133 -21.66 6.43 -16.70
N ASP A 134 -22.67 7.12 -17.20
CA ASP A 134 -23.02 7.06 -18.60
C ASP A 134 -22.06 8.00 -19.38
N GLY A 135 -20.82 7.54 -19.50
CA GLY A 135 -19.83 8.12 -20.37
C GLY A 135 -19.28 7.08 -21.30
#